data_baf6a770939466bc67115b3f43d6d35a
#
_entry.id   baf6a770939466bc67115b3f43d6d35a
#
_cell.length_a   1.000
_cell.length_b   1.000
_cell.length_c   1.000
_cell.angle_alpha   90.00
_cell.angle_beta   90.00
_cell.angle_gamma   90.00
#
_symmetry.space_group_name_H-M   'P 1'
#
loop_
_entity.id
_entity.type
_entity.pdbx_description
1 polymer ?
#
loop_
_entity_poly.entity_id
_entity_poly.type
_entity_poly.pdbx_seq_one_letter_code
_entity_poly.pdbx_strand_id
1 'polypeptide(L)'
;FGVTFDIFSREKQEQCSSGNYFDESDQLICRLDQLSRNEDFQEKLKNTEWDLIIVDEAHKLSANYFGNKVNKTKRFQLGELLGSITRHYLLMTATPHNGKEEDFQIWLSLLDGDRFYGKFREGAHKVDVSDMMRRMVKEELLKFDGTPLFPERRAYTANYELSPMEASLYEQVTTYVREEMNRADNLDGQKKNNVGFALTMLQRRLASS
;
A
#
# COMPACT_ATOMS: atom_id res chain seq x y z
N PHE A 1 6.41 -0.44 26.84
CA PHE A 1 5.57 -1.64 26.97
C PHE A 1 6.37 -2.90 27.30
N GLY A 2 7.72 -2.90 27.22
CA GLY A 2 8.56 -4.04 27.62
C GLY A 2 8.47 -5.29 26.71
N VAL A 3 7.91 -5.14 25.50
CA VAL A 3 7.82 -6.21 24.50
C VAL A 3 8.98 -6.08 23.51
N THR A 4 9.70 -7.16 23.29
CA THR A 4 10.86 -7.20 22.39
C THR A 4 10.50 -7.99 21.14
N PHE A 5 10.78 -7.44 19.97
CA PHE A 5 10.56 -8.09 18.70
C PHE A 5 11.86 -8.41 17.99
N ASP A 6 11.95 -9.58 17.41
CA ASP A 6 13.00 -9.94 16.49
C ASP A 6 12.73 -9.41 15.08
N ILE A 7 13.78 -8.96 14.40
CA ILE A 7 13.70 -8.58 12.98
C ILE A 7 14.06 -9.80 12.15
N PHE A 8 13.10 -10.24 11.32
CA PHE A 8 13.32 -11.33 10.37
C PHE A 8 14.33 -10.92 9.29
N SER A 9 15.35 -11.77 9.11
CA SER A 9 16.31 -11.64 8.02
C SER A 9 16.56 -12.99 7.36
N ARG A 10 17.10 -12.96 6.15
CA ARG A 10 17.47 -14.18 5.43
C ARG A 10 18.56 -14.96 6.16
N GLU A 11 19.52 -14.26 6.74
CA GLU A 11 20.61 -14.87 7.51
C GLU A 11 20.07 -15.63 8.73
N LYS A 12 19.13 -15.05 9.48
CA LYS A 12 18.47 -15.73 10.60
C LYS A 12 17.72 -16.98 10.16
N GLN A 13 17.02 -16.92 9.03
CA GLN A 13 16.36 -18.08 8.44
C GLN A 13 17.35 -19.17 8.04
N GLU A 14 18.51 -18.83 7.51
CA GLU A 14 19.55 -19.79 7.11
C GLU A 14 20.29 -20.40 8.32
N GLN A 15 20.35 -19.69 9.44
CA GLN A 15 21.03 -20.12 10.66
C GLN A 15 20.11 -20.82 11.67
N CYS A 16 18.78 -20.81 11.45
CA CYS A 16 17.85 -21.43 12.40
C CYS A 16 17.98 -22.95 12.41
N SER A 17 17.89 -23.52 13.61
CA SER A 17 18.11 -24.96 13.84
C SER A 17 16.97 -25.84 13.36
N SER A 18 15.74 -25.33 13.41
CA SER A 18 14.51 -26.01 12.96
C SER A 18 14.34 -26.02 11.42
N GLY A 19 15.11 -25.16 10.70
CA GLY A 19 14.89 -24.90 9.28
C GLY A 19 13.73 -23.94 9.01
N ASN A 20 12.98 -23.50 10.04
CA ASN A 20 11.91 -22.54 9.95
C ASN A 20 11.97 -21.52 11.11
N TYR A 21 12.51 -20.33 10.84
CA TYR A 21 12.67 -19.28 11.86
C TYR A 21 11.33 -18.76 12.40
N PHE A 22 10.23 -18.92 11.64
CA PHE A 22 8.89 -18.52 12.10
C PHE A 22 8.37 -19.41 13.23
N ASP A 23 8.91 -20.62 13.42
CA ASP A 23 8.59 -21.51 14.54
C ASP A 23 9.47 -21.25 15.79
N GLU A 24 10.63 -20.59 15.59
CA GLU A 24 11.58 -20.34 16.68
C GLU A 24 11.35 -19.01 17.40
N SER A 25 10.53 -18.10 16.84
CA SER A 25 10.34 -16.76 17.40
C SER A 25 8.86 -16.38 17.45
N ASP A 26 8.40 -16.07 18.67
CA ASP A 26 7.00 -15.69 18.93
C ASP A 26 6.67 -14.25 18.52
N GLN A 27 7.68 -13.40 18.38
CA GLN A 27 7.51 -11.95 18.15
C GLN A 27 8.43 -11.47 17.04
N LEU A 28 7.88 -11.29 15.83
CA LEU A 28 8.65 -10.98 14.63
C LEU A 28 8.20 -9.68 13.96
N ILE A 29 9.18 -8.95 13.44
CA ILE A 29 8.97 -7.87 12.47
C ILE A 29 9.50 -8.32 11.13
N CYS A 30 8.63 -8.37 10.12
CA CYS A 30 8.96 -8.81 8.78
C CYS A 30 8.74 -7.70 7.75
N ARG A 31 9.51 -7.70 6.68
CA ARG A 31 9.28 -6.80 5.53
C ARG A 31 8.27 -7.41 4.58
N LEU A 32 7.16 -6.70 4.33
CA LEU A 32 6.09 -7.13 3.43
C LEU A 32 6.62 -7.54 2.04
N ASP A 33 7.53 -6.75 1.46
CA ASP A 33 8.09 -7.02 0.15
C ASP A 33 8.99 -8.26 0.11
N GLN A 34 9.69 -8.55 1.19
CA GLN A 34 10.52 -9.73 1.32
C GLN A 34 9.66 -10.99 1.33
N LEU A 35 8.61 -11.01 2.15
CA LEU A 35 7.68 -12.14 2.24
C LEU A 35 6.89 -12.34 0.95
N SER A 36 6.39 -11.26 0.34
CA SER A 36 5.53 -11.35 -0.86
C SER A 36 6.26 -11.86 -2.11
N ARG A 37 7.59 -11.75 -2.17
CA ARG A 37 8.40 -12.16 -3.31
C ARG A 37 9.07 -13.52 -3.15
N ASN A 38 9.06 -14.09 -1.95
CA ASN A 38 9.76 -15.33 -1.64
C ASN A 38 8.75 -16.44 -1.29
N GLU A 39 8.60 -17.38 -2.21
CA GLU A 39 7.65 -18.50 -2.07
C GLU A 39 8.09 -19.49 -0.98
N ASP A 40 9.41 -19.68 -0.76
CA ASP A 40 9.93 -20.54 0.32
C ASP A 40 9.54 -19.97 1.70
N PHE A 41 9.63 -18.65 1.89
CA PHE A 41 9.20 -18.02 3.14
C PHE A 41 7.68 -18.15 3.35
N GLN A 42 6.89 -18.03 2.28
CA GLN A 42 5.45 -18.22 2.38
C GLN A 42 5.07 -19.67 2.70
N GLU A 43 5.80 -20.63 2.14
CA GLU A 43 5.58 -22.05 2.45
C GLU A 43 5.92 -22.37 3.91
N LYS A 44 6.98 -21.80 4.45
CA LYS A 44 7.33 -21.90 5.86
C LYS A 44 6.29 -21.25 6.77
N LEU A 45 5.78 -20.07 6.39
CA LEU A 45 4.71 -19.39 7.12
C LEU A 45 3.41 -20.19 7.17
N LYS A 46 3.04 -20.91 6.11
CA LYS A 46 1.82 -21.74 6.07
C LYS A 46 1.77 -22.80 7.16
N ASN A 47 2.92 -23.23 7.65
CA ASN A 47 3.04 -24.25 8.68
C ASN A 47 3.05 -23.68 10.11
N THR A 48 2.81 -22.38 10.26
CA THR A 48 2.80 -21.67 11.56
C THR A 48 1.42 -21.12 11.87
N GLU A 49 1.13 -20.92 13.15
CA GLU A 49 -0.08 -20.25 13.63
C GLU A 49 0.30 -19.05 14.50
N TRP A 50 -0.42 -17.94 14.31
CA TRP A 50 -0.15 -16.68 15.00
C TRP A 50 -1.39 -16.19 15.74
N ASP A 51 -1.22 -15.73 16.98
CA ASP A 51 -2.32 -15.09 17.71
C ASP A 51 -2.73 -13.76 17.09
N LEU A 52 -1.75 -12.97 16.65
CA LEU A 52 -1.98 -11.64 16.08
C LEU A 52 -0.98 -11.35 14.97
N ILE A 53 -1.49 -10.99 13.80
CA ILE A 53 -0.68 -10.39 12.73
C ILE A 53 -1.15 -8.96 12.49
N ILE A 54 -0.20 -8.02 12.50
CA ILE A 54 -0.44 -6.62 12.20
C ILE A 54 0.26 -6.29 10.88
N VAL A 55 -0.47 -5.74 9.93
CA VAL A 55 0.11 -5.24 8.67
C VAL A 55 -0.01 -3.72 8.64
N ASP A 56 1.13 -3.04 8.69
CA ASP A 56 1.20 -1.60 8.48
C ASP A 56 1.27 -1.28 6.98
N GLU A 57 0.76 -0.11 6.59
CA GLU A 57 0.58 0.29 5.18
C GLU A 57 -0.19 -0.76 4.37
N ALA A 58 -1.23 -1.32 4.98
CA ALA A 58 -2.02 -2.44 4.45
C ALA A 58 -2.71 -2.14 3.11
N HIS A 59 -2.80 -0.86 2.67
CA HIS A 59 -3.23 -0.50 1.31
C HIS A 59 -2.33 -1.11 0.22
N LYS A 60 -1.11 -1.54 0.57
CA LYS A 60 -0.20 -2.26 -0.34
C LYS A 60 -0.65 -3.68 -0.65
N LEU A 61 -1.51 -4.28 0.18
CA LEU A 61 -2.17 -5.55 -0.09
C LEU A 61 -3.33 -5.34 -1.07
N SER A 62 -3.03 -4.96 -2.28
CA SER A 62 -4.02 -4.53 -3.27
C SER A 62 -4.32 -5.60 -4.31
N ALA A 63 -5.58 -5.66 -4.71
CA ALA A 63 -6.04 -6.35 -5.90
C ALA A 63 -7.01 -5.43 -6.66
N ASN A 64 -7.26 -5.71 -7.92
CA ASN A 64 -8.17 -4.93 -8.75
C ASN A 64 -8.95 -5.83 -9.71
N TYR A 65 -10.09 -5.35 -10.17
CA TYR A 65 -10.80 -5.98 -11.26
C TYR A 65 -10.22 -5.59 -12.61
N PHE A 66 -10.03 -6.61 -13.46
CA PHE A 66 -9.80 -6.44 -14.87
C PHE A 66 -10.92 -7.18 -15.64
N GLY A 67 -11.89 -6.44 -16.10
CA GLY A 67 -13.15 -7.02 -16.61
C GLY A 67 -13.90 -7.75 -15.50
N ASN A 68 -14.13 -9.05 -15.66
CA ASN A 68 -14.80 -9.90 -14.66
C ASN A 68 -13.82 -10.74 -13.82
N LYS A 69 -12.50 -10.55 -13.98
CA LYS A 69 -11.49 -11.29 -13.24
C LYS A 69 -10.83 -10.39 -12.20
N VAL A 70 -10.59 -10.95 -11.01
CA VAL A 70 -9.77 -10.29 -9.98
C VAL A 70 -8.31 -10.53 -10.30
N ASN A 71 -7.56 -9.45 -10.46
CA ASN A 71 -6.11 -9.49 -10.58
C ASN A 71 -5.49 -9.24 -9.20
N LYS A 72 -5.00 -10.32 -8.59
CA LYS A 72 -4.38 -10.30 -7.26
C LYS A 72 -2.88 -10.04 -7.38
N THR A 73 -2.38 -9.02 -6.71
CA THR A 73 -0.93 -8.82 -6.59
C THR A 73 -0.30 -9.89 -5.69
N LYS A 74 1.02 -10.11 -5.78
CA LYS A 74 1.74 -11.01 -4.86
C LYS A 74 1.57 -10.60 -3.39
N ARG A 75 1.46 -9.30 -3.12
CA ARG A 75 1.19 -8.79 -1.76
C ARG A 75 -0.21 -9.13 -1.29
N PHE A 76 -1.21 -9.06 -2.15
CA PHE A 76 -2.58 -9.47 -1.81
C PHE A 76 -2.65 -10.96 -1.48
N GLN A 77 -2.02 -11.82 -2.30
CA GLN A 77 -1.93 -13.26 -2.05
C GLN A 77 -1.23 -13.57 -0.72
N LEU A 78 -0.17 -12.84 -0.39
CA LEU A 78 0.43 -12.90 0.93
C LEU A 78 -0.56 -12.47 2.02
N GLY A 79 -1.35 -11.41 1.79
CA GLY A 79 -2.40 -10.97 2.71
C GLY A 79 -3.44 -12.07 3.00
N GLU A 80 -3.88 -12.80 1.99
CA GLU A 80 -4.77 -13.95 2.14
C GLU A 80 -4.11 -15.07 2.97
N LEU A 81 -2.84 -15.36 2.70
CA LEU A 81 -2.08 -16.34 3.49
C LEU A 81 -1.99 -15.90 4.97
N LEU A 82 -1.59 -14.66 5.24
CA LEU A 82 -1.48 -14.14 6.61
C LEU A 82 -2.80 -14.20 7.36
N GLY A 83 -3.92 -13.88 6.69
CA GLY A 83 -5.26 -14.01 7.28
C GLY A 83 -5.64 -15.45 7.62
N SER A 84 -5.16 -16.44 6.85
CA SER A 84 -5.48 -17.86 7.08
C SER A 84 -4.69 -18.50 8.22
N ILE A 85 -3.57 -17.94 8.64
CA ILE A 85 -2.68 -18.47 9.68
C ILE A 85 -2.72 -17.67 10.99
N THR A 86 -3.59 -16.67 11.09
CA THR A 86 -3.70 -15.85 12.30
C THR A 86 -5.09 -15.89 12.92
N ARG A 87 -5.12 -15.83 14.23
CA ARG A 87 -6.37 -15.73 15.00
C ARG A 87 -6.96 -14.32 14.95
N HIS A 88 -6.09 -13.30 15.01
CA HIS A 88 -6.49 -11.89 14.95
C HIS A 88 -5.69 -11.19 13.84
N TYR A 89 -6.39 -10.56 12.91
CA TYR A 89 -5.78 -9.89 11.77
C TYR A 89 -6.07 -8.39 11.82
N LEU A 90 -5.02 -7.57 11.99
CA LEU A 90 -5.12 -6.12 12.06
C LEU A 90 -4.46 -5.48 10.84
N LEU A 91 -5.24 -4.81 10.02
CA LEU A 91 -4.79 -4.04 8.87
C LEU A 91 -4.78 -2.54 9.21
N MET A 92 -3.62 -1.91 9.19
CA MET A 92 -3.46 -0.49 9.46
C MET A 92 -3.08 0.26 8.20
N THR A 93 -3.77 1.36 7.91
CA THR A 93 -3.45 2.22 6.77
C THR A 93 -4.06 3.61 6.93
N ALA A 94 -3.37 4.63 6.42
CA ALA A 94 -3.93 5.97 6.32
C ALA A 94 -4.86 6.13 5.10
N THR A 95 -4.76 5.25 4.11
CA THR A 95 -5.46 5.34 2.82
C THR A 95 -6.06 3.99 2.41
N PRO A 96 -7.11 3.53 3.09
CA PRO A 96 -7.72 2.22 2.82
C PRO A 96 -8.39 2.16 1.44
N HIS A 97 -8.75 3.31 0.87
CA HIS A 97 -9.54 3.45 -0.34
C HIS A 97 -8.77 4.24 -1.42
N ASN A 98 -8.66 3.66 -2.61
CA ASN A 98 -8.00 4.28 -3.77
C ASN A 98 -8.96 5.08 -4.69
N GLY A 99 -10.21 5.29 -4.25
CA GLY A 99 -11.26 5.95 -5.02
C GLY A 99 -12.18 4.99 -5.79
N LYS A 100 -11.85 3.69 -5.84
CA LYS A 100 -12.68 2.66 -6.47
C LYS A 100 -13.28 1.74 -5.43
N GLU A 101 -14.59 1.74 -5.32
CA GLU A 101 -15.33 0.92 -4.36
C GLU A 101 -15.07 -0.58 -4.57
N GLU A 102 -14.99 -1.03 -5.81
CA GLU A 102 -14.71 -2.43 -6.15
C GLU A 102 -13.36 -2.92 -5.57
N ASP A 103 -12.30 -2.10 -5.68
CA ASP A 103 -10.97 -2.44 -5.16
C ASP A 103 -10.96 -2.44 -3.62
N PHE A 104 -11.73 -1.54 -3.02
CA PHE A 104 -11.90 -1.48 -1.56
C PHE A 104 -12.63 -2.72 -1.03
N GLN A 105 -13.68 -3.18 -1.70
CA GLN A 105 -14.40 -4.40 -1.34
C GLN A 105 -13.49 -5.63 -1.42
N ILE A 106 -12.67 -5.75 -2.48
CA ILE A 106 -11.69 -6.84 -2.56
C ILE A 106 -10.69 -6.75 -1.39
N TRP A 107 -10.23 -5.55 -1.05
CA TRP A 107 -9.30 -5.38 0.07
C TRP A 107 -9.93 -5.79 1.41
N LEU A 108 -11.19 -5.47 1.64
CA LEU A 108 -11.95 -5.89 2.82
C LEU A 108 -12.15 -7.42 2.88
N SER A 109 -12.15 -8.11 1.75
CA SER A 109 -12.24 -9.58 1.72
C SER A 109 -11.05 -10.28 2.37
N LEU A 110 -9.94 -9.58 2.63
CA LEU A 110 -8.83 -10.09 3.45
C LEU A 110 -9.23 -10.30 4.92
N LEU A 111 -10.25 -9.57 5.39
CA LEU A 111 -10.78 -9.68 6.76
C LEU A 111 -12.00 -10.60 6.83
N ASP A 112 -12.88 -10.53 5.83
CA ASP A 112 -14.09 -11.33 5.75
C ASP A 112 -14.43 -11.64 4.28
N GLY A 113 -13.93 -12.79 3.81
CA GLY A 113 -14.10 -13.21 2.42
C GLY A 113 -15.55 -13.54 2.06
N ASP A 114 -16.36 -13.98 3.02
CA ASP A 114 -17.76 -14.35 2.78
C ASP A 114 -18.63 -13.11 2.62
N ARG A 115 -18.41 -12.10 3.45
CA ARG A 115 -19.16 -10.84 3.44
C ARG A 115 -18.85 -9.98 2.21
N PHE A 116 -17.61 -9.99 1.74
CA PHE A 116 -17.13 -9.17 0.62
C PHE A 116 -16.88 -10.02 -0.64
N TYR A 117 -17.63 -11.10 -0.81
CA TYR A 117 -17.54 -11.95 -1.97
C TYR A 117 -18.24 -11.35 -3.19
N GLY A 118 -17.57 -11.44 -4.34
CA GLY A 118 -18.13 -11.04 -5.63
C GLY A 118 -17.83 -9.58 -6.03
N LYS A 119 -18.31 -9.20 -7.20
CA LYS A 119 -18.11 -7.87 -7.75
C LYS A 119 -19.12 -6.89 -7.14
N PHE A 120 -18.63 -5.78 -6.61
CA PHE A 120 -19.48 -4.68 -6.18
C PHE A 120 -20.39 -4.20 -7.33
N ARG A 121 -21.69 -4.05 -7.05
CA ARG A 121 -22.67 -3.46 -7.97
C ARG A 121 -23.18 -2.17 -7.36
N GLU A 122 -22.95 -1.08 -8.06
CA GLU A 122 -23.41 0.25 -7.63
C GLU A 122 -24.92 0.24 -7.34
N GLY A 123 -25.29 0.65 -6.12
CA GLY A 123 -26.69 0.71 -5.69
C GLY A 123 -27.28 -0.59 -5.12
N ALA A 124 -26.58 -1.74 -5.18
CA ALA A 124 -27.14 -3.02 -4.70
C ALA A 124 -26.88 -3.30 -3.22
N HIS A 125 -25.74 -2.88 -2.66
CA HIS A 125 -25.42 -3.02 -1.24
C HIS A 125 -24.46 -1.91 -0.77
N LYS A 126 -24.90 -1.10 0.19
CA LYS A 126 -23.97 -0.41 1.08
C LYS A 126 -23.64 -1.40 2.20
N VAL A 127 -22.47 -2.00 2.15
CA VAL A 127 -22.01 -2.85 3.24
C VAL A 127 -21.57 -1.95 4.39
N ASP A 128 -22.26 -2.06 5.53
CA ASP A 128 -21.81 -1.40 6.75
C ASP A 128 -20.52 -2.08 7.22
N VAL A 129 -19.46 -1.31 7.39
CA VAL A 129 -18.14 -1.76 7.85
C VAL A 129 -17.77 -1.19 9.22
N SER A 130 -18.71 -0.57 9.92
CA SER A 130 -18.46 0.10 11.19
C SER A 130 -18.03 -0.84 12.31
N ASP A 131 -18.37 -2.12 12.20
CA ASP A 131 -17.96 -3.19 13.10
C ASP A 131 -16.54 -3.72 12.83
N MET A 132 -16.03 -3.53 11.61
CA MET A 132 -14.73 -4.04 11.16
C MET A 132 -13.67 -2.95 11.01
N MET A 133 -14.07 -1.72 10.75
CA MET A 133 -13.15 -0.62 10.46
C MET A 133 -13.38 0.56 11.40
N ARG A 134 -12.28 1.02 12.01
CA ARG A 134 -12.28 2.27 12.78
C ARG A 134 -11.40 3.29 12.10
N ARG A 135 -11.99 4.42 11.70
CA ARG A 135 -11.26 5.58 11.23
C ARG A 135 -10.96 6.51 12.41
N MET A 136 -9.70 6.89 12.53
CA MET A 136 -9.25 7.85 13.53
C MET A 136 -8.56 9.00 12.82
N VAL A 137 -8.99 10.22 13.08
CA VAL A 137 -8.35 11.44 12.57
C VAL A 137 -7.73 12.22 13.74
N LYS A 138 -6.60 12.88 13.49
CA LYS A 138 -5.84 13.56 14.55
C LYS A 138 -6.67 14.63 15.27
N GLU A 139 -7.58 15.26 14.55
CA GLU A 139 -8.45 16.32 15.02
C GLU A 139 -9.47 15.83 16.08
N GLU A 140 -9.80 14.54 16.06
CA GLU A 140 -10.77 13.92 16.97
C GLU A 140 -10.11 13.25 18.18
N LEU A 141 -8.77 13.18 18.22
CA LEU A 141 -8.05 12.55 19.30
C LEU A 141 -7.93 13.51 20.49
N LEU A 142 -8.43 13.06 21.64
CA LEU A 142 -8.43 13.81 22.88
C LEU A 142 -7.49 13.17 23.89
N LYS A 143 -6.94 14.00 24.79
CA LYS A 143 -6.29 13.56 26.02
C LYS A 143 -7.32 13.08 27.02
N PHE A 144 -6.88 12.48 28.13
CA PHE A 144 -7.77 12.04 29.20
C PHE A 144 -8.56 13.19 29.86
N ASP A 145 -8.04 14.42 29.81
CA ASP A 145 -8.70 15.63 30.31
C ASP A 145 -9.69 16.27 29.31
N GLY A 146 -9.91 15.63 28.15
CA GLY A 146 -10.80 16.12 27.08
C GLY A 146 -10.21 17.19 26.18
N THR A 147 -8.96 17.61 26.39
CA THR A 147 -8.28 18.56 25.50
C THR A 147 -7.76 17.87 24.25
N PRO A 148 -7.67 18.57 23.08
CA PRO A 148 -7.11 17.99 21.86
C PRO A 148 -5.69 17.46 22.08
N LEU A 149 -5.44 16.23 21.58
CA LEU A 149 -4.12 15.60 21.67
C LEU A 149 -3.11 16.25 20.71
N PHE A 150 -3.59 16.75 19.57
CA PHE A 150 -2.79 17.42 18.56
C PHE A 150 -3.28 18.86 18.36
N PRO A 151 -2.38 19.81 18.02
CA PRO A 151 -2.78 21.15 17.64
C PRO A 151 -3.61 21.13 16.35
N GLU A 152 -4.42 22.18 16.17
CA GLU A 152 -5.19 22.37 14.94
C GLU A 152 -4.25 22.36 13.71
N ARG A 153 -4.62 21.59 12.70
CA ARG A 153 -3.91 21.55 11.43
C ARG A 153 -4.36 22.74 10.57
N ARG A 154 -3.44 23.66 10.34
CA ARG A 154 -3.64 24.78 9.41
C ARG A 154 -2.80 24.55 8.16
N ALA A 155 -3.47 24.35 7.03
CA ALA A 155 -2.82 24.27 5.73
C ALA A 155 -3.03 25.58 4.98
N TYR A 156 -1.97 26.16 4.47
CA TYR A 156 -2.02 27.32 3.59
C TYR A 156 -1.13 27.09 2.37
N THR A 157 -1.55 27.64 1.23
CA THR A 157 -0.76 27.58 0.02
C THR A 157 0.10 28.86 -0.03
N ALA A 158 1.42 28.68 0.06
CA ALA A 158 2.35 29.75 -0.20
C ALA A 158 2.56 29.87 -1.71
N ASN A 159 2.09 30.96 -2.29
CA ASN A 159 2.37 31.26 -3.69
C ASN A 159 3.72 31.96 -3.78
N TYR A 160 4.51 31.58 -4.76
CA TYR A 160 5.76 32.24 -5.10
C TYR A 160 5.83 32.43 -6.61
N GLU A 161 6.50 33.49 -7.05
CA GLU A 161 6.76 33.70 -8.45
C GLU A 161 8.13 33.13 -8.81
N LEU A 162 8.20 32.43 -9.92
CA LEU A 162 9.46 31.91 -10.45
C LEU A 162 10.34 33.12 -10.90
N SER A 163 11.62 33.02 -10.64
CA SER A 163 12.55 33.97 -11.26
C SER A 163 12.48 33.87 -12.80
N PRO A 164 12.86 34.92 -13.54
CA PRO A 164 12.83 34.87 -15.01
C PRO A 164 13.62 33.69 -15.60
N MET A 165 14.71 33.29 -14.95
CA MET A 165 15.54 32.17 -15.37
C MET A 165 14.82 30.82 -15.13
N GLU A 166 14.18 30.63 -13.98
CA GLU A 166 13.40 29.44 -13.64
C GLU A 166 12.17 29.33 -14.54
N ALA A 167 11.45 30.43 -14.79
CA ALA A 167 10.31 30.45 -15.69
C ALA A 167 10.71 30.05 -17.12
N SER A 168 11.82 30.56 -17.63
CA SER A 168 12.36 30.19 -18.95
C SER A 168 12.75 28.72 -19.01
N LEU A 169 13.43 28.21 -17.98
CA LEU A 169 13.78 26.77 -17.90
C LEU A 169 12.54 25.89 -17.88
N TYR A 170 11.54 26.26 -17.08
CA TYR A 170 10.28 25.53 -16.96
C TYR A 170 9.55 25.45 -18.32
N GLU A 171 9.49 26.56 -19.04
CA GLU A 171 8.87 26.63 -20.38
C GLU A 171 9.62 25.76 -21.39
N GLN A 172 10.96 25.85 -21.42
CA GLN A 172 11.80 25.05 -22.32
C GLN A 172 11.62 23.54 -22.06
N VAL A 173 11.68 23.11 -20.79
CA VAL A 173 11.50 21.69 -20.44
C VAL A 173 10.08 21.22 -20.75
N THR A 174 9.08 22.05 -20.48
CA THR A 174 7.67 21.71 -20.80
C THR A 174 7.46 21.55 -22.30
N THR A 175 8.04 22.43 -23.12
CA THR A 175 7.98 22.36 -24.57
C THR A 175 8.70 21.11 -25.08
N TYR A 176 9.91 20.83 -24.60
CA TYR A 176 10.67 19.64 -24.93
C TYR A 176 9.89 18.36 -24.59
N VAL A 177 9.34 18.25 -23.38
CA VAL A 177 8.54 17.08 -22.96
C VAL A 177 7.33 16.89 -23.89
N ARG A 178 6.63 17.95 -24.25
CA ARG A 178 5.48 17.91 -25.17
C ARG A 178 5.86 17.42 -26.56
N GLU A 179 6.94 17.96 -27.10
CA GLU A 179 7.43 17.57 -28.44
C GLU A 179 7.87 16.11 -28.48
N GLU A 180 8.64 15.67 -27.46
CA GLU A 180 9.12 14.30 -27.38
C GLU A 180 7.99 13.30 -27.08
N MET A 181 6.96 13.68 -26.32
CA MET A 181 5.77 12.85 -26.16
C MET A 181 5.03 12.66 -27.51
N ASN A 182 4.87 13.74 -28.27
CA ASN A 182 4.25 13.65 -29.60
C ASN A 182 5.07 12.77 -30.56
N ARG A 183 6.41 12.82 -30.48
CA ARG A 183 7.28 11.91 -31.24
C ARG A 183 7.15 10.46 -30.76
N ALA A 184 7.06 10.25 -29.44
CA ALA A 184 6.90 8.92 -28.87
C ALA A 184 5.58 8.26 -29.24
N ASP A 185 4.54 9.04 -29.55
CA ASP A 185 3.24 8.52 -30.03
C ASP A 185 3.35 7.74 -31.35
N ASN A 186 4.38 8.04 -32.16
CA ASN A 186 4.68 7.35 -33.41
C ASN A 186 5.60 6.13 -33.23
N LEU A 187 5.99 5.78 -31.98
CA LEU A 187 6.82 4.63 -31.67
C LEU A 187 5.96 3.41 -31.29
N ASP A 188 6.49 2.21 -31.59
CA ASP A 188 5.80 0.96 -31.26
C ASP A 188 5.92 0.56 -29.78
N GLY A 189 4.79 0.16 -29.19
CA GLY A 189 4.63 -0.61 -27.97
C GLY A 189 5.56 -0.24 -26.80
N GLN A 190 6.55 -1.07 -26.53
CA GLN A 190 7.41 -0.96 -25.34
C GLN A 190 8.32 0.28 -25.36
N LYS A 191 8.76 0.72 -26.54
CA LYS A 191 9.59 1.93 -26.68
C LYS A 191 8.79 3.19 -26.33
N LYS A 192 7.54 3.28 -26.77
CA LYS A 192 6.61 4.36 -26.42
C LYS A 192 6.45 4.49 -24.90
N ASN A 193 6.21 3.37 -24.21
CA ASN A 193 6.03 3.35 -22.75
C ASN A 193 7.29 3.80 -21.99
N ASN A 194 8.48 3.36 -22.44
CA ASN A 194 9.74 3.73 -21.81
C ASN A 194 10.06 5.22 -21.97
N VAL A 195 9.84 5.77 -23.18
CA VAL A 195 10.04 7.21 -23.44
C VAL A 195 9.03 8.04 -22.63
N GLY A 196 7.75 7.68 -22.65
CA GLY A 196 6.71 8.36 -21.89
C GLY A 196 7.00 8.36 -20.37
N PHE A 197 7.49 7.24 -19.84
CA PHE A 197 7.92 7.17 -18.43
C PHE A 197 9.08 8.12 -18.12
N ALA A 198 10.14 8.12 -18.94
CA ALA A 198 11.31 8.97 -18.75
C ALA A 198 10.93 10.47 -18.79
N LEU A 199 10.09 10.87 -19.75
CA LEU A 199 9.60 12.24 -19.88
C LEU A 199 8.73 12.68 -18.69
N THR A 200 7.86 11.80 -18.20
CA THR A 200 7.05 12.04 -17.01
C THR A 200 7.93 12.22 -15.76
N MET A 201 9.00 11.43 -15.63
CA MET A 201 9.94 11.56 -14.52
C MET A 201 10.72 12.87 -14.58
N LEU A 202 11.12 13.32 -15.79
CA LEU A 202 11.77 14.61 -16.00
C LEU A 202 10.86 15.78 -15.56
N GLN A 203 9.60 15.77 -15.99
CA GLN A 203 8.61 16.78 -15.63
C GLN A 203 8.33 16.82 -14.12
N ARG A 204 8.20 15.66 -13.48
CA ARG A 204 8.00 15.59 -12.01
C ARG A 204 9.20 16.12 -11.24
N ARG A 205 10.42 15.84 -11.67
CA ARG A 205 11.63 16.39 -11.03
C ARG A 205 11.69 17.89 -11.15
N LEU A 206 11.37 18.43 -12.33
CA LEU A 206 11.33 19.87 -12.53
C LEU A 206 10.29 20.55 -11.61
N ALA A 207 9.12 19.94 -11.43
CA ALA A 207 8.05 20.48 -10.60
C ALA A 207 8.33 20.31 -9.07
N SER A 208 9.32 19.51 -8.67
CA SER A 208 9.67 19.23 -7.28
C SER A 208 11.01 19.85 -6.84
N SER A 209 11.72 20.52 -7.71
CA SER A 209 12.95 21.26 -7.45
C SER A 209 12.65 22.73 -7.31
#